data_a3e57aa0000cb4a6c54c78bf810ee7ef
#
_entry.id   a3e57aa0000cb4a6c54c78bf810ee7ef
#
_cell.length_a   1.000
_cell.length_b   1.000
_cell.length_c   1.000
_cell.angle_alpha   90.00
_cell.angle_beta   90.00
_cell.angle_gamma   90.00
#
_symmetry.space_group_name_H-M   'P 1'
#
loop_
_entity.id
_entity.type
_entity.pdbx_description
1 polymer ?
#
loop_
_entity_poly.entity_id
_entity_poly.type
_entity_poly.pdbx_seq_one_letter_code
_entity_poly.pdbx_strand_id
1 'polypeptide(L)'
;MSPPPTDGIDLALQHVGVRFGGLVALDDVSLRVPPGRIVGVIGPNGAGKTTLFNVVCGFVPPTSGSLTLDGRPFRPRPHRLTRLGIARTLQGVGLFPGLSVVENVMAGATHSARAGFAAALFGLPRSDRDERRLRHEALGLLAELGVAAHAAAPPATLPYAVRKRVALARALIARPRLLLLDEPAGGLSAEDITELGELVTALPDRAGGACSIMLVEHHMDLVMSVCHEIVVLDFGRVIAAGTPEQVRDDPLVTEAYLGADVPAGATPPGPGAGS
;
A
#
# COMPACT_ATOMS: atom_id res chain seq x y z
N MET A 1 7.32 28.39 3.66
CA MET A 1 7.28 26.93 3.47
C MET A 1 6.72 26.72 2.07
N SER A 2 7.53 26.29 1.11
CA SER A 2 7.08 26.04 -0.27
C SER A 2 6.02 24.94 -0.25
N PRO A 3 4.95 25.04 -1.08
CA PRO A 3 4.00 23.96 -1.22
C PRO A 3 4.75 22.67 -1.65
N PRO A 4 4.30 21.49 -1.21
CA PRO A 4 4.90 20.25 -1.68
C PRO A 4 4.77 20.20 -3.22
N PRO A 5 5.78 19.64 -3.90
CA PRO A 5 5.70 19.44 -5.35
C PRO A 5 4.45 18.62 -5.68
N THR A 6 3.75 19.01 -6.74
CA THR A 6 2.47 18.43 -7.18
C THR A 6 2.65 17.08 -7.88
N ASP A 7 3.89 16.69 -8.16
CA ASP A 7 4.19 15.45 -8.87
C ASP A 7 4.35 14.27 -7.89
N GLY A 8 3.99 13.07 -8.35
CA GLY A 8 4.19 11.83 -7.60
C GLY A 8 5.64 11.64 -7.18
N ILE A 9 5.89 10.75 -6.23
CA ILE A 9 7.23 10.40 -5.77
C ILE A 9 7.85 9.35 -6.70
N ASP A 10 9.13 9.52 -7.00
CA ASP A 10 9.98 8.48 -7.58
C ASP A 10 10.67 7.72 -6.44
N LEU A 11 10.18 6.51 -6.14
CA LEU A 11 10.80 5.59 -5.19
C LEU A 11 11.63 4.55 -5.95
N ALA A 12 12.92 4.40 -5.61
CA ALA A 12 13.72 3.32 -6.14
C ALA A 12 14.43 2.54 -5.03
N LEU A 13 14.43 1.23 -5.19
CA LEU A 13 15.17 0.27 -4.40
C LEU A 13 16.26 -0.33 -5.29
N GLN A 14 17.49 -0.41 -4.79
CA GLN A 14 18.65 -0.90 -5.53
C GLN A 14 19.39 -1.95 -4.71
N HIS A 15 19.41 -3.18 -5.21
CA HIS A 15 20.17 -4.30 -4.64
C HIS A 15 19.84 -4.55 -3.15
N VAL A 16 18.55 -4.40 -2.78
CA VAL A 16 18.11 -4.51 -1.39
C VAL A 16 18.12 -5.97 -0.94
N GLY A 17 18.87 -6.22 0.12
CA GLY A 17 18.90 -7.49 0.83
C GLY A 17 18.42 -7.35 2.27
N VAL A 18 17.75 -8.37 2.79
CA VAL A 18 17.32 -8.48 4.19
C VAL A 18 17.59 -9.89 4.71
N ARG A 19 18.24 -9.97 5.87
CA ARG A 19 18.51 -11.23 6.55
C ARG A 19 18.02 -11.18 7.99
N PHE A 20 17.37 -12.24 8.43
CA PHE A 20 16.95 -12.46 9.81
C PHE A 20 17.70 -13.69 10.36
N GLY A 21 18.80 -13.46 11.06
CA GLY A 21 19.69 -14.56 11.43
C GLY A 21 20.19 -15.33 10.20
N GLY A 22 19.87 -16.62 10.12
CA GLY A 22 20.24 -17.47 8.98
C GLY A 22 19.26 -17.40 7.79
N LEU A 23 18.08 -16.78 7.95
CA LEU A 23 17.07 -16.68 6.89
C LEU A 23 17.34 -15.46 6.01
N VAL A 24 17.43 -15.68 4.70
CA VAL A 24 17.45 -14.62 3.68
C VAL A 24 16.01 -14.33 3.28
N ALA A 25 15.52 -13.18 3.66
CA ALA A 25 14.13 -12.76 3.35
C ALA A 25 14.04 -11.93 2.06
N LEU A 26 15.09 -11.15 1.74
CA LEU A 26 15.26 -10.49 0.45
C LEU A 26 16.72 -10.67 0.01
N ASP A 27 16.93 -10.93 -1.28
CA ASP A 27 18.24 -11.17 -1.89
C ASP A 27 18.31 -10.42 -3.22
N ASP A 28 19.05 -9.31 -3.22
CA ASP A 28 19.33 -8.48 -4.40
C ASP A 28 18.08 -7.89 -5.10
N VAL A 29 17.09 -7.47 -4.31
CA VAL A 29 15.83 -6.93 -4.86
C VAL A 29 16.02 -5.50 -5.33
N SER A 30 15.72 -5.26 -6.62
CA SER A 30 15.67 -3.94 -7.23
C SER A 30 14.31 -3.70 -7.85
N LEU A 31 13.70 -2.53 -7.56
CA LEU A 31 12.45 -2.09 -8.17
C LEU A 31 12.35 -0.56 -8.15
N ARG A 32 11.50 -0.02 -9.00
CA ARG A 32 11.20 1.41 -9.05
C ARG A 32 9.69 1.63 -9.11
N VAL A 33 9.21 2.63 -8.37
CA VAL A 33 7.86 3.17 -8.47
C VAL A 33 7.97 4.57 -9.05
N PRO A 34 7.77 4.73 -10.37
CA PRO A 34 7.88 6.05 -11.02
C PRO A 34 6.75 6.99 -10.59
N PRO A 35 6.94 8.33 -10.75
CA PRO A 35 5.90 9.31 -10.45
C PRO A 35 4.59 9.02 -11.18
N GLY A 36 3.47 9.02 -10.44
CA GLY A 36 2.14 8.83 -11.01
C GLY A 36 1.87 7.42 -11.56
N ARG A 37 2.69 6.43 -11.22
CA ARG A 37 2.49 5.05 -11.67
C ARG A 37 2.03 4.14 -10.53
N ILE A 38 1.30 3.09 -10.90
CA ILE A 38 0.92 1.99 -10.01
C ILE A 38 1.84 0.82 -10.30
N VAL A 39 2.64 0.43 -9.32
CA VAL A 39 3.54 -0.73 -9.41
C VAL A 39 3.05 -1.79 -8.45
N GLY A 40 2.73 -2.97 -8.99
CA GLY A 40 2.32 -4.14 -8.24
C GLY A 40 3.53 -4.97 -7.81
N VAL A 41 3.49 -5.48 -6.59
CA VAL A 41 4.43 -6.50 -6.09
C VAL A 41 3.64 -7.75 -5.74
N ILE A 42 3.87 -8.80 -6.49
CA ILE A 42 3.18 -10.08 -6.34
C ILE A 42 4.17 -11.22 -6.04
N GLY A 43 3.66 -12.40 -5.78
CA GLY A 43 4.45 -13.61 -5.57
C GLY A 43 3.76 -14.55 -4.58
N PRO A 44 4.20 -15.79 -4.47
CA PRO A 44 3.64 -16.76 -3.53
C PRO A 44 3.80 -16.35 -2.06
N ASN A 45 3.16 -17.10 -1.17
CA ASN A 45 3.33 -16.91 0.27
C ASN A 45 4.79 -17.18 0.67
N GLY A 46 5.36 -16.30 1.48
CA GLY A 46 6.77 -16.40 1.85
C GLY A 46 7.75 -15.78 0.85
N ALA A 47 7.32 -15.29 -0.31
CA ALA A 47 8.19 -14.71 -1.33
C ALA A 47 8.95 -13.43 -0.90
N GLY A 48 8.63 -12.84 0.27
CA GLY A 48 9.31 -11.64 0.77
C GLY A 48 8.55 -10.33 0.58
N LYS A 49 7.32 -10.35 0.04
CA LYS A 49 6.49 -9.16 -0.22
C LYS A 49 6.31 -8.27 1.01
N THR A 50 5.89 -8.86 2.14
CA THR A 50 5.72 -8.13 3.42
C THR A 50 7.04 -7.57 3.95
N THR A 51 8.15 -8.30 3.76
CA THR A 51 9.48 -7.81 4.14
C THR A 51 9.87 -6.60 3.31
N LEU A 52 9.67 -6.66 1.98
CA LEU A 52 9.93 -5.54 1.08
C LEU A 52 9.09 -4.31 1.45
N PHE A 53 7.80 -4.51 1.69
CA PHE A 53 6.90 -3.45 2.13
C PHE A 53 7.35 -2.83 3.46
N ASN A 54 7.78 -3.65 4.42
CA ASN A 54 8.30 -3.19 5.70
C ASN A 54 9.64 -2.44 5.58
N VAL A 55 10.47 -2.79 4.60
CA VAL A 55 11.69 -2.02 4.27
C VAL A 55 11.31 -0.62 3.80
N VAL A 56 10.38 -0.50 2.85
CA VAL A 56 9.90 0.80 2.34
C VAL A 56 9.25 1.63 3.45
N CYS A 57 8.54 0.99 4.38
CA CYS A 57 7.93 1.65 5.53
C CYS A 57 8.93 1.98 6.67
N GLY A 58 10.15 1.46 6.62
CA GLY A 58 11.19 1.67 7.64
C GLY A 58 10.99 0.89 8.93
N PHE A 59 10.21 -0.19 8.90
CA PHE A 59 10.08 -1.14 10.03
C PHE A 59 11.21 -2.16 10.04
N VAL A 60 11.75 -2.49 8.87
CA VAL A 60 12.88 -3.39 8.69
C VAL A 60 14.00 -2.63 7.96
N PRO A 61 15.17 -2.47 8.59
CA PRO A 61 16.32 -1.90 7.89
C PRO A 61 16.88 -2.92 6.89
N PRO A 62 17.25 -2.51 5.66
CA PRO A 62 17.96 -3.39 4.75
C PRO A 62 19.36 -3.73 5.29
N THR A 63 19.80 -4.97 5.06
CA THR A 63 21.18 -5.43 5.38
C THR A 63 22.19 -5.01 4.29
N SER A 64 21.70 -4.86 3.06
CA SER A 64 22.48 -4.40 1.89
C SER A 64 21.60 -3.58 0.96
N GLY A 65 22.22 -2.91 -0.01
CA GLY A 65 21.54 -2.08 -0.98
C GLY A 65 21.13 -0.71 -0.45
N SER A 66 20.30 -0.01 -1.21
CA SER A 66 19.91 1.36 -0.88
C SER A 66 18.50 1.68 -1.40
N LEU A 67 17.87 2.68 -0.78
CA LEU A 67 16.63 3.29 -1.25
C LEU A 67 16.90 4.73 -1.62
N THR A 68 16.23 5.20 -2.67
CA THR A 68 16.19 6.62 -3.04
C THR A 68 14.75 7.10 -3.17
N LEU A 69 14.54 8.38 -2.86
CA LEU A 69 13.28 9.08 -3.01
C LEU A 69 13.53 10.36 -3.79
N ASP A 70 12.92 10.51 -4.95
CA ASP A 70 13.18 11.62 -5.88
C ASP A 70 14.70 11.76 -6.19
N GLY A 71 15.38 10.62 -6.41
CA GLY A 71 16.81 10.53 -6.70
C GLY A 71 17.74 10.81 -5.52
N ARG A 72 17.23 11.06 -4.31
CA ARG A 72 18.02 11.34 -3.11
C ARG A 72 18.05 10.13 -2.18
N PRO A 73 19.18 9.87 -1.49
CA PRO A 73 19.25 8.78 -0.52
C PRO A 73 18.10 8.85 0.50
N PHE A 74 17.39 7.73 0.63
CA PHE A 74 16.21 7.61 1.49
C PHE A 74 16.46 6.56 2.57
N ARG A 75 16.35 6.99 3.82
CA ARG A 75 16.36 6.11 4.99
C ARG A 75 14.99 6.22 5.65
N PRO A 76 14.06 5.29 5.33
CA PRO A 76 12.70 5.37 5.84
C PRO A 76 12.67 5.27 7.36
N ARG A 77 11.79 6.08 7.96
CA ARG A 77 11.45 6.02 9.39
C ARG A 77 9.95 6.14 9.51
N PRO A 78 9.24 5.19 10.13
CA PRO A 78 7.78 5.13 10.12
C PRO A 78 7.11 6.45 10.52
N HIS A 79 7.60 7.12 11.58
CA HIS A 79 7.08 8.39 12.09
C HIS A 79 7.36 9.62 11.21
N ARG A 80 8.17 9.47 10.14
CA ARG A 80 8.53 10.54 9.20
C ARG A 80 7.88 10.38 7.84
N LEU A 81 7.29 9.22 7.52
CA LEU A 81 6.74 8.93 6.19
C LEU A 81 5.70 9.97 5.76
N THR A 82 4.74 10.29 6.62
CA THR A 82 3.68 11.26 6.31
C THR A 82 4.25 12.66 5.99
N ARG A 83 5.35 13.05 6.64
CA ARG A 83 6.04 14.32 6.34
C ARG A 83 6.69 14.34 4.96
N LEU A 84 7.03 13.19 4.44
CA LEU A 84 7.62 13.01 3.12
C LEU A 84 6.55 12.82 2.05
N GLY A 85 5.26 12.91 2.41
CA GLY A 85 4.15 12.67 1.51
C GLY A 85 3.92 11.18 1.22
N ILE A 86 4.32 10.30 2.13
CA ILE A 86 4.11 8.85 2.02
C ILE A 86 3.02 8.43 3.00
N ALA A 87 1.93 7.86 2.49
CA ALA A 87 0.89 7.22 3.31
C ALA A 87 0.85 5.72 3.05
N ARG A 88 0.35 4.98 4.02
CA ARG A 88 0.13 3.54 3.90
C ARG A 88 -1.23 3.15 4.44
N THR A 89 -1.84 2.14 3.83
CA THR A 89 -2.91 1.40 4.47
C THR A 89 -2.33 0.38 5.44
N LEU A 90 -3.00 0.12 6.55
CA LEU A 90 -2.59 -0.93 7.48
C LEU A 90 -3.16 -2.26 7.00
N GLN A 91 -2.40 -3.33 7.16
CA GLN A 91 -2.89 -4.68 7.01
C GLN A 91 -4.08 -4.89 7.95
N GLY A 92 -5.21 -5.33 7.44
CA GLY A 92 -6.50 -5.17 8.10
C GLY A 92 -6.97 -3.69 8.03
N VAL A 93 -8.09 -3.38 8.64
CA VAL A 93 -8.67 -2.03 8.47
C VAL A 93 -8.07 -1.00 9.42
N GLY A 94 -7.64 -1.43 10.62
CA GLY A 94 -6.96 -0.62 11.63
C GLY A 94 -7.69 0.68 11.99
N LEU A 95 -9.03 0.73 11.92
CA LEU A 95 -9.82 1.90 12.32
C LEU A 95 -9.93 1.97 13.84
N PHE A 96 -9.99 3.19 14.35
CA PHE A 96 -10.19 3.45 15.77
C PHE A 96 -11.65 3.21 16.15
N PRO A 97 -11.96 2.23 17.01
CA PRO A 97 -13.35 1.85 17.32
C PRO A 97 -14.12 2.93 18.10
N GLY A 98 -13.41 3.80 18.83
CA GLY A 98 -14.00 4.89 19.61
C GLY A 98 -14.28 6.16 18.81
N LEU A 99 -13.98 6.18 17.51
CA LEU A 99 -14.20 7.32 16.62
C LEU A 99 -15.24 6.97 15.56
N SER A 100 -16.05 7.93 15.14
CA SER A 100 -16.89 7.81 13.94
C SER A 100 -16.06 7.64 12.68
N VAL A 101 -16.69 7.28 11.58
CA VAL A 101 -16.04 7.15 10.26
C VAL A 101 -15.36 8.44 9.85
N VAL A 102 -16.03 9.58 9.93
CA VAL A 102 -15.44 10.87 9.54
C VAL A 102 -14.26 11.24 10.43
N GLU A 103 -14.33 10.99 11.74
CA GLU A 103 -13.21 11.23 12.66
C GLU A 103 -12.03 10.29 12.40
N ASN A 104 -12.29 9.03 12.02
CA ASN A 104 -11.25 8.12 11.55
C ASN A 104 -10.51 8.66 10.34
N VAL A 105 -11.22 9.22 9.37
CA VAL A 105 -10.59 9.84 8.19
C VAL A 105 -9.79 11.07 8.62
N MET A 106 -10.37 11.97 9.42
CA MET A 106 -9.69 13.17 9.93
C MET A 106 -8.40 12.83 10.69
N ALA A 107 -8.36 11.71 11.42
CA ALA A 107 -7.17 11.24 12.12
C ALA A 107 -5.98 10.96 11.17
N GLY A 108 -6.22 10.68 9.89
CA GLY A 108 -5.20 10.52 8.86
C GLY A 108 -4.41 11.80 8.57
N ALA A 109 -5.01 12.97 8.78
CA ALA A 109 -4.40 14.28 8.59
C ALA A 109 -3.53 14.76 9.77
N THR A 110 -3.26 13.92 10.76
CA THR A 110 -2.59 14.29 12.05
C THR A 110 -1.25 15.00 11.86
N HIS A 111 -0.67 14.94 10.68
CA HIS A 111 0.59 15.63 10.40
C HIS A 111 0.43 17.14 10.20
N SER A 112 -0.69 17.59 9.64
CA SER A 112 -1.05 19.01 9.54
C SER A 112 -1.60 19.55 10.89
N ALA A 113 -2.09 18.67 11.73
CA ALA A 113 -2.73 18.98 13.01
C ALA A 113 -1.75 19.24 14.19
N ARG A 114 -0.42 19.14 14.01
CA ARG A 114 0.51 19.45 15.12
C ARG A 114 0.47 20.89 15.60
N ALA A 115 0.12 21.82 14.72
CA ALA A 115 -0.20 23.19 15.14
C ALA A 115 -1.59 23.27 15.82
N GLY A 116 -2.52 22.37 15.43
CA GLY A 116 -3.88 22.30 15.96
C GLY A 116 -3.97 21.67 17.35
N PHE A 117 -3.16 20.67 17.70
CA PHE A 117 -3.23 20.02 19.02
C PHE A 117 -2.84 20.96 20.16
N ALA A 118 -1.77 21.76 19.97
CA ALA A 118 -1.42 22.81 20.93
C ALA A 118 -2.48 23.92 20.95
N ALA A 119 -3.04 24.28 19.79
CA ALA A 119 -4.10 25.31 19.69
C ALA A 119 -5.42 24.81 20.29
N ALA A 120 -5.77 23.53 20.11
CA ALA A 120 -6.94 22.89 20.73
C ALA A 120 -6.80 22.82 22.25
N LEU A 121 -5.60 22.53 22.76
CA LEU A 121 -5.31 22.48 24.21
C LEU A 121 -5.47 23.88 24.86
N PHE A 122 -5.26 24.95 24.10
CA PHE A 122 -5.41 26.34 24.57
C PHE A 122 -6.73 27.01 24.12
N GLY A 123 -7.67 26.27 23.53
CA GLY A 123 -9.00 26.79 23.15
C GLY A 123 -8.96 27.92 22.12
N LEU A 124 -7.97 27.95 21.22
CA LEU A 124 -7.82 29.04 20.26
C LEU A 124 -8.82 28.91 19.10
N PRO A 125 -9.49 30.02 18.65
CA PRO A 125 -10.52 30.01 17.60
C PRO A 125 -10.05 29.51 16.23
N ARG A 126 -8.75 29.39 16.00
CA ARG A 126 -8.15 28.79 14.79
C ARG A 126 -8.38 27.28 14.69
N SER A 127 -8.56 26.59 15.83
CA SER A 127 -8.82 25.16 15.84
C SER A 127 -10.18 24.80 15.20
N ASP A 128 -11.22 25.60 15.45
CA ASP A 128 -12.58 25.34 14.94
C ASP A 128 -12.72 25.49 13.42
N ARG A 129 -11.94 26.42 12.81
CA ARG A 129 -11.93 26.60 11.36
C ARG A 129 -11.15 25.47 10.67
N ASP A 130 -10.01 25.09 11.23
CA ASP A 130 -9.18 24.02 10.70
C ASP A 130 -9.90 22.67 10.84
N GLU A 131 -10.59 22.45 11.94
CA GLU A 131 -11.40 21.25 12.16
C GLU A 131 -12.58 21.17 11.19
N ARG A 132 -13.33 22.28 11.02
CA ARG A 132 -14.44 22.33 10.04
C ARG A 132 -13.96 22.12 8.61
N ARG A 133 -12.83 22.70 8.22
CA ARG A 133 -12.22 22.46 6.91
C ARG A 133 -11.82 21.01 6.74
N LEU A 134 -11.13 20.43 7.70
CA LEU A 134 -10.70 19.04 7.66
C LEU A 134 -11.89 18.06 7.62
N ARG A 135 -12.94 18.37 8.39
CA ARG A 135 -14.19 17.60 8.35
C ARG A 135 -14.85 17.67 6.97
N HIS A 136 -14.88 18.84 6.35
CA HIS A 136 -15.41 19.02 5.01
C HIS A 136 -14.59 18.23 3.97
N GLU A 137 -13.27 18.28 4.05
CA GLU A 137 -12.37 17.50 3.21
C GLU A 137 -12.58 15.97 3.43
N ALA A 138 -12.73 15.53 4.69
CA ALA A 138 -13.00 14.15 5.02
C ALA A 138 -14.34 13.66 4.45
N LEU A 139 -15.41 14.47 4.56
CA LEU A 139 -16.72 14.15 3.97
C LEU A 139 -16.67 14.10 2.45
N GLY A 140 -15.91 14.99 1.81
CA GLY A 140 -15.66 14.95 0.37
C GLY A 140 -15.00 13.63 -0.06
N LEU A 141 -13.97 13.19 0.66
CA LEU A 141 -13.30 11.92 0.41
C LEU A 141 -14.24 10.71 0.60
N LEU A 142 -15.05 10.73 1.65
CA LEU A 142 -16.03 9.67 1.90
C LEU A 142 -17.09 9.60 0.79
N ALA A 143 -17.48 10.76 0.23
CA ALA A 143 -18.41 10.82 -0.90
C ALA A 143 -17.78 10.26 -2.18
N GLU A 144 -16.52 10.65 -2.46
CA GLU A 144 -15.75 10.16 -3.61
C GLU A 144 -15.57 8.62 -3.55
N LEU A 145 -15.39 8.06 -2.36
CA LEU A 145 -15.25 6.62 -2.15
C LEU A 145 -16.60 5.89 -1.95
N GLY A 146 -17.73 6.57 -2.15
CA GLY A 146 -19.08 5.98 -2.08
C GLY A 146 -19.55 5.59 -0.67
N VAL A 147 -18.95 6.14 0.39
CA VAL A 147 -19.24 5.75 1.79
C VAL A 147 -19.68 6.91 2.68
N ALA A 148 -20.08 8.04 2.10
CA ALA A 148 -20.50 9.25 2.84
C ALA A 148 -21.72 9.00 3.76
N ALA A 149 -22.64 8.11 3.37
CA ALA A 149 -23.83 7.77 4.17
C ALA A 149 -23.45 7.22 5.56
N HIS A 150 -22.25 6.69 5.72
CA HIS A 150 -21.74 6.12 6.96
C HIS A 150 -20.89 7.08 7.81
N ALA A 151 -20.79 8.36 7.44
CA ALA A 151 -19.85 9.31 8.05
C ALA A 151 -19.96 9.42 9.58
N ALA A 152 -21.16 9.34 10.13
CA ALA A 152 -21.42 9.41 11.58
C ALA A 152 -21.40 8.05 12.28
N ALA A 153 -21.37 6.93 11.54
CA ALA A 153 -21.47 5.60 12.10
C ALA A 153 -20.15 5.17 12.78
N PRO A 154 -20.20 4.32 13.83
CA PRO A 154 -19.02 3.69 14.38
C PRO A 154 -18.53 2.59 13.41
N PRO A 155 -17.19 2.45 13.20
CA PRO A 155 -16.65 1.49 12.24
C PRO A 155 -17.04 0.03 12.49
N ALA A 156 -17.28 -0.35 13.73
CA ALA A 156 -17.63 -1.72 14.10
C ALA A 156 -18.97 -2.19 13.52
N THR A 157 -19.88 -1.26 13.18
CA THR A 157 -21.21 -1.58 12.61
C THR A 157 -21.20 -1.73 11.09
N LEU A 158 -20.07 -1.48 10.44
CA LEU A 158 -20.00 -1.40 8.98
C LEU A 158 -19.57 -2.71 8.34
N PRO A 159 -20.06 -3.02 7.13
CA PRO A 159 -19.51 -4.08 6.30
C PRO A 159 -18.01 -3.93 6.10
N TYR A 160 -17.31 -5.05 5.88
CA TYR A 160 -15.85 -5.04 5.77
C TYR A 160 -15.34 -4.21 4.59
N ALA A 161 -16.01 -4.27 3.43
CA ALA A 161 -15.69 -3.47 2.25
C ALA A 161 -15.79 -1.96 2.53
N VAL A 162 -16.84 -1.52 3.22
CA VAL A 162 -16.99 -0.11 3.64
C VAL A 162 -15.85 0.32 4.55
N ARG A 163 -15.47 -0.53 5.53
CA ARG A 163 -14.34 -0.25 6.43
C ARG A 163 -13.02 -0.11 5.66
N LYS A 164 -12.79 -0.92 4.62
CA LYS A 164 -11.60 -0.81 3.75
C LYS A 164 -11.57 0.53 3.00
N ARG A 165 -12.70 0.98 2.45
CA ARG A 165 -12.82 2.30 1.80
C ARG A 165 -12.59 3.45 2.78
N VAL A 166 -13.04 3.34 4.01
CA VAL A 166 -12.75 4.31 5.08
C VAL A 166 -11.25 4.35 5.42
N ALA A 167 -10.59 3.18 5.48
CA ALA A 167 -9.15 3.12 5.70
C ALA A 167 -8.35 3.76 4.54
N LEU A 168 -8.82 3.58 3.30
CA LEU A 168 -8.27 4.25 2.12
C LEU A 168 -8.49 5.78 2.21
N ALA A 169 -9.71 6.25 2.55
CA ALA A 169 -10.00 7.66 2.77
C ALA A 169 -9.05 8.27 3.82
N ARG A 170 -8.81 7.55 4.92
CA ARG A 170 -7.88 7.97 5.97
C ARG A 170 -6.43 8.11 5.47
N ALA A 171 -5.99 7.27 4.56
CA ALA A 171 -4.67 7.42 3.95
C ALA A 171 -4.63 8.62 2.99
N LEU A 172 -5.70 8.84 2.22
CA LEU A 172 -5.80 9.87 1.20
C LEU A 172 -5.96 11.29 1.74
N ILE A 173 -6.53 11.47 2.95
CA ILE A 173 -6.71 12.80 3.55
C ILE A 173 -5.39 13.54 3.76
N ALA A 174 -4.29 12.81 3.91
CA ALA A 174 -2.94 13.37 4.00
C ALA A 174 -2.40 13.87 2.66
N ARG A 175 -3.15 13.70 1.55
CA ARG A 175 -2.74 14.03 0.16
C ARG A 175 -1.36 13.44 -0.16
N PRO A 176 -1.22 12.10 -0.10
CA PRO A 176 0.08 11.47 -0.30
C PRO A 176 0.56 11.64 -1.75
N ARG A 177 1.87 11.77 -1.91
CA ARG A 177 2.57 11.68 -3.20
C ARG A 177 2.98 10.23 -3.52
N LEU A 178 3.06 9.37 -2.48
CA LEU A 178 3.23 7.92 -2.59
C LEU A 178 2.28 7.23 -1.63
N LEU A 179 1.44 6.36 -2.18
CA LEU A 179 0.51 5.53 -1.42
C LEU A 179 1.00 4.08 -1.43
N LEU A 180 1.15 3.51 -0.25
CA LEU A 180 1.54 2.12 -0.05
C LEU A 180 0.29 1.32 0.32
N LEU A 181 -0.15 0.42 -0.55
CA LEU A 181 -1.32 -0.44 -0.37
C LEU A 181 -0.86 -1.87 -0.05
N ASP A 182 -1.26 -2.37 1.11
CA ASP A 182 -0.91 -3.71 1.59
C ASP A 182 -2.18 -4.59 1.62
N GLU A 183 -2.30 -5.49 0.66
CA GLU A 183 -3.43 -6.41 0.45
C GLU A 183 -4.81 -5.72 0.57
N PRO A 184 -5.05 -4.66 -0.21
CA PRO A 184 -6.31 -3.92 -0.09
C PRO A 184 -7.53 -4.75 -0.47
N ALA A 185 -7.41 -5.75 -1.35
CA ALA A 185 -8.51 -6.63 -1.78
C ALA A 185 -8.77 -7.80 -0.82
N GLY A 186 -7.85 -8.10 0.12
CA GLY A 186 -8.02 -9.25 1.02
C GLY A 186 -9.36 -9.24 1.76
N GLY A 187 -10.15 -10.32 1.64
CA GLY A 187 -11.45 -10.50 2.29
C GLY A 187 -12.63 -9.72 1.65
N LEU A 188 -12.45 -9.20 0.44
CA LEU A 188 -13.50 -8.56 -0.35
C LEU A 188 -14.18 -9.57 -1.29
N SER A 189 -15.44 -9.30 -1.67
CA SER A 189 -16.12 -10.00 -2.76
C SER A 189 -15.53 -9.62 -4.13
N ALA A 190 -15.80 -10.41 -5.17
CA ALA A 190 -15.36 -10.09 -6.53
C ALA A 190 -15.88 -8.72 -7.02
N GLU A 191 -17.13 -8.38 -6.67
CA GLU A 191 -17.74 -7.08 -6.98
C GLU A 191 -17.01 -5.94 -6.27
N ASP A 192 -16.74 -6.07 -4.95
CA ASP A 192 -16.01 -5.07 -4.18
C ASP A 192 -14.56 -4.90 -4.68
N ILE A 193 -13.91 -5.98 -5.17
CA ILE A 193 -12.57 -5.94 -5.78
C ILE A 193 -12.60 -5.12 -7.07
N THR A 194 -13.61 -5.30 -7.92
CA THR A 194 -13.78 -4.53 -9.16
C THR A 194 -13.93 -3.03 -8.84
N GLU A 195 -14.82 -2.68 -7.93
CA GLU A 195 -15.02 -1.29 -7.51
C GLU A 195 -13.75 -0.69 -6.88
N LEU A 196 -13.03 -1.47 -6.07
CA LEU A 196 -11.74 -1.04 -5.52
C LEU A 196 -10.73 -0.78 -6.64
N GLY A 197 -10.70 -1.61 -7.68
CA GLY A 197 -9.85 -1.46 -8.85
C GLY A 197 -10.08 -0.12 -9.56
N GLU A 198 -11.35 0.22 -9.81
CA GLU A 198 -11.73 1.51 -10.41
C GLU A 198 -11.25 2.69 -9.56
N LEU A 199 -11.46 2.61 -8.24
CA LEU A 199 -10.99 3.65 -7.31
C LEU A 199 -9.47 3.79 -7.34
N VAL A 200 -8.72 2.68 -7.28
CA VAL A 200 -7.24 2.68 -7.28
C VAL A 200 -6.69 3.23 -8.59
N THR A 201 -7.29 2.86 -9.72
CA THR A 201 -6.88 3.32 -11.06
C THR A 201 -7.03 4.85 -11.20
N ALA A 202 -8.02 5.45 -10.57
CA ALA A 202 -8.25 6.89 -10.62
C ALA A 202 -7.31 7.70 -9.70
N LEU A 203 -6.62 7.08 -8.73
CA LEU A 203 -5.84 7.80 -7.73
C LEU A 203 -4.61 8.56 -8.29
N PRO A 204 -3.84 8.03 -9.29
CA PRO A 204 -2.69 8.74 -9.83
C PRO A 204 -3.03 10.10 -10.41
N ASP A 205 -4.18 10.24 -11.08
CA ASP A 205 -4.62 11.46 -11.78
C ASP A 205 -5.54 12.34 -10.93
N ARG A 206 -5.68 12.03 -9.65
CA ARG A 206 -6.60 12.72 -8.75
C ARG A 206 -6.29 14.20 -8.64
N ALA A 207 -7.36 15.04 -8.64
CA ALA A 207 -7.26 16.48 -8.43
C ALA A 207 -6.52 16.80 -7.12
N GLY A 208 -5.37 17.46 -7.23
CA GLY A 208 -4.52 17.85 -6.09
C GLY A 208 -3.09 17.33 -6.16
N GLY A 209 -2.71 16.61 -7.21
CA GLY A 209 -1.34 16.15 -7.49
C GLY A 209 -1.28 14.66 -7.85
N ALA A 210 -0.32 14.31 -8.69
CA ALA A 210 -0.07 12.91 -9.02
C ALA A 210 0.32 12.12 -7.78
N CYS A 211 -0.24 10.91 -7.63
CA CYS A 211 0.09 9.98 -6.57
C CYS A 211 0.70 8.71 -7.17
N SER A 212 1.94 8.38 -6.77
CA SER A 212 2.51 7.08 -7.10
C SER A 212 1.94 6.04 -6.15
N ILE A 213 1.80 4.80 -6.61
CA ILE A 213 1.23 3.72 -5.81
C ILE A 213 2.13 2.49 -5.86
N MET A 214 2.49 1.96 -4.70
CA MET A 214 3.06 0.62 -4.57
C MET A 214 2.00 -0.28 -3.95
N LEU A 215 1.60 -1.30 -4.70
CA LEU A 215 0.54 -2.24 -4.33
C LEU A 215 1.15 -3.62 -4.06
N VAL A 216 0.98 -4.15 -2.88
CA VAL A 216 1.27 -5.56 -2.58
C VAL A 216 -0.05 -6.32 -2.58
N GLU A 217 -0.17 -7.33 -3.41
CA GLU A 217 -1.41 -8.09 -3.60
C GLU A 217 -1.16 -9.53 -4.03
N HIS A 218 -2.18 -10.37 -3.86
CA HIS A 218 -2.23 -11.74 -4.34
C HIS A 218 -3.45 -12.02 -5.24
N HIS A 219 -4.39 -11.06 -5.32
CA HIS A 219 -5.53 -11.10 -6.24
C HIS A 219 -5.08 -10.67 -7.64
N MET A 220 -4.82 -11.66 -8.51
CA MET A 220 -4.26 -11.42 -9.85
C MET A 220 -5.14 -10.52 -10.70
N ASP A 221 -6.47 -10.72 -10.67
CA ASP A 221 -7.41 -9.91 -11.46
C ASP A 221 -7.30 -8.42 -11.15
N LEU A 222 -7.20 -8.06 -9.86
CA LEU A 222 -6.98 -6.68 -9.46
C LEU A 222 -5.64 -6.17 -9.96
N VAL A 223 -4.56 -6.92 -9.71
CA VAL A 223 -3.20 -6.50 -10.10
C VAL A 223 -3.10 -6.28 -11.60
N MET A 224 -3.61 -7.22 -12.40
CA MET A 224 -3.59 -7.14 -13.87
C MET A 224 -4.42 -5.97 -14.39
N SER A 225 -5.50 -5.58 -13.70
CA SER A 225 -6.39 -4.50 -14.14
C SER A 225 -5.89 -3.10 -13.78
N VAL A 226 -5.12 -2.94 -12.67
CA VAL A 226 -4.77 -1.61 -12.16
C VAL A 226 -3.29 -1.25 -12.31
N CYS A 227 -2.38 -2.23 -12.39
CA CYS A 227 -0.95 -1.95 -12.38
C CYS A 227 -0.43 -1.54 -13.77
N HIS A 228 0.48 -0.58 -13.79
CA HIS A 228 1.23 -0.23 -15.00
C HIS A 228 2.46 -1.11 -15.18
N GLU A 229 3.02 -1.58 -14.05
CA GLU A 229 4.15 -2.48 -13.97
C GLU A 229 3.97 -3.42 -12.79
N ILE A 230 4.43 -4.65 -12.94
CA ILE A 230 4.35 -5.68 -11.92
C ILE A 230 5.75 -6.24 -11.70
N VAL A 231 6.13 -6.39 -10.44
CA VAL A 231 7.35 -7.07 -9.99
C VAL A 231 6.94 -8.34 -9.27
N VAL A 232 7.47 -9.47 -9.74
CA VAL A 232 7.19 -10.78 -9.16
C VAL A 232 8.35 -11.21 -8.27
N LEU A 233 8.04 -11.46 -7.01
CA LEU A 233 8.99 -11.98 -6.04
C LEU A 233 8.78 -13.48 -5.85
N ASP A 234 9.89 -14.23 -5.78
CA ASP A 234 9.91 -15.60 -5.29
C ASP A 234 11.18 -15.83 -4.45
N PHE A 235 11.05 -16.49 -3.29
CA PHE A 235 12.13 -16.72 -2.32
C PHE A 235 13.05 -15.51 -2.11
N GLY A 236 12.48 -14.33 -2.01
CA GLY A 236 13.19 -13.08 -1.75
C GLY A 236 13.91 -12.47 -2.95
N ARG A 237 13.72 -12.98 -4.16
CA ARG A 237 14.31 -12.48 -5.41
C ARG A 237 13.26 -12.02 -6.39
N VAL A 238 13.62 -11.06 -7.25
CA VAL A 238 12.79 -10.71 -8.40
C VAL A 238 13.00 -11.77 -9.48
N ILE A 239 11.94 -12.47 -9.86
CA ILE A 239 11.97 -13.49 -10.92
C ILE A 239 11.43 -12.96 -12.24
N ALA A 240 10.56 -11.95 -12.22
CA ALA A 240 10.03 -11.27 -13.39
C ALA A 240 9.66 -9.83 -13.05
N ALA A 241 9.72 -8.93 -14.04
CA ALA A 241 9.22 -7.56 -13.95
C ALA A 241 8.81 -7.08 -15.35
N GLY A 242 7.68 -6.37 -15.45
CA GLY A 242 7.19 -5.86 -16.71
C GLY A 242 5.74 -5.41 -16.65
N THR A 243 5.13 -5.22 -17.83
CA THR A 243 3.69 -4.93 -17.93
C THR A 243 2.86 -6.14 -17.50
N PRO A 244 1.57 -5.93 -17.16
CA PRO A 244 0.67 -7.05 -16.83
C PRO A 244 0.70 -8.18 -17.86
N GLU A 245 0.72 -7.84 -19.17
CA GLU A 245 0.76 -8.82 -20.25
C GLU A 245 2.08 -9.61 -20.24
N GLN A 246 3.22 -8.93 -20.07
CA GLN A 246 4.53 -9.58 -20.01
C GLN A 246 4.63 -10.56 -18.84
N VAL A 247 4.16 -10.14 -17.66
CA VAL A 247 4.19 -10.96 -16.44
C VAL A 247 3.25 -12.15 -16.54
N ARG A 248 2.07 -11.98 -17.13
CA ARG A 248 1.10 -13.07 -17.33
C ARG A 248 1.65 -14.19 -18.23
N ASP A 249 2.40 -13.82 -19.26
CA ASP A 249 2.90 -14.74 -20.27
C ASP A 249 4.30 -15.30 -19.91
N ASP A 250 4.85 -14.94 -18.74
CA ASP A 250 6.18 -15.37 -18.28
C ASP A 250 6.12 -16.78 -17.67
N PRO A 251 6.90 -17.75 -18.23
CA PRO A 251 6.92 -19.12 -17.72
C PRO A 251 7.40 -19.24 -16.27
N LEU A 252 8.35 -18.40 -15.81
CA LEU A 252 8.87 -18.41 -14.46
C LEU A 252 7.80 -18.02 -13.44
N VAL A 253 6.92 -17.08 -13.83
CA VAL A 253 5.79 -16.68 -13.00
C VAL A 253 4.80 -17.84 -12.84
N THR A 254 4.47 -18.50 -13.95
CA THR A 254 3.59 -19.68 -13.93
C THR A 254 4.16 -20.79 -13.04
N GLU A 255 5.46 -21.10 -13.16
CA GLU A 255 6.13 -22.11 -12.36
C GLU A 255 6.12 -21.78 -10.86
N ALA A 256 6.41 -20.52 -10.48
CA ALA A 256 6.42 -20.07 -9.09
C ALA A 256 5.06 -20.22 -8.40
N TYR A 257 3.96 -19.99 -9.13
CA TYR A 257 2.62 -20.16 -8.58
C TYR A 257 2.15 -21.61 -8.55
N LEU A 258 2.49 -22.43 -9.57
CA LEU A 258 2.16 -23.85 -9.60
C LEU A 258 2.97 -24.64 -8.56
N GLY A 259 4.23 -24.25 -8.31
CA GLY A 259 5.08 -24.89 -7.30
C GLY A 259 4.64 -24.59 -5.86
N ALA A 260 3.94 -23.49 -5.62
CA ALA A 260 3.44 -23.13 -4.30
C ALA A 260 2.21 -23.94 -3.84
N ASP A 261 1.45 -24.51 -4.78
CA ASP A 261 0.26 -25.34 -4.50
C ASP A 261 0.57 -26.81 -4.20
N VAL A 262 1.84 -27.25 -4.29
CA VAL A 262 2.26 -28.59 -3.91
C VAL A 262 2.55 -28.58 -2.39
N PRO A 263 1.74 -29.26 -1.55
CA PRO A 263 2.02 -29.33 -0.11
C PRO A 263 3.39 -30.00 0.10
N ALA A 264 4.25 -29.38 0.90
CA ALA A 264 5.55 -29.91 1.30
C ALA A 264 5.33 -31.25 2.04
N GLY A 265 5.40 -32.36 1.31
CA GLY A 265 5.16 -33.71 1.83
C GLY A 265 4.80 -34.77 0.76
N ALA A 266 4.60 -34.40 -0.48
CA ALA A 266 4.40 -35.38 -1.55
C ALA A 266 5.77 -35.93 -1.98
N THR A 267 6.17 -37.05 -1.41
CA THR A 267 7.28 -37.87 -1.89
C THR A 267 6.93 -38.34 -3.32
N PRO A 268 7.80 -38.13 -4.32
CA PRO A 268 7.54 -38.66 -5.66
C PRO A 268 7.41 -40.18 -5.61
N PRO A 269 6.46 -40.76 -6.36
CA PRO A 269 6.36 -42.23 -6.42
C PRO A 269 7.67 -42.78 -6.95
N GLY A 270 8.29 -43.68 -6.15
CA GLY A 270 9.51 -44.37 -6.52
C GLY A 270 9.31 -45.17 -7.82
N PRO A 271 10.37 -45.36 -8.64
CA PRO A 271 10.26 -46.11 -9.89
C PRO A 271 9.82 -47.53 -9.56
N GLY A 272 8.67 -47.92 -10.10
CA GLY A 272 8.06 -49.21 -9.90
C GLY A 272 9.04 -50.32 -10.26
N ALA A 273 9.26 -51.24 -9.32
CA ALA A 273 9.89 -52.52 -9.57
C ALA A 273 8.94 -53.32 -10.46
N GLY A 274 9.32 -53.49 -11.71
CA GLY A 274 8.70 -54.44 -12.59
C GLY A 274 9.17 -55.85 -12.23
N SER A 275 8.28 -56.77 -12.11
CA SER A 275 8.48 -58.20 -12.33
C SER A 275 7.17 -58.76 -12.89
#